data_ee308fd8dee4e9950d08644fd71a17c2
#
_entry.id   ee308fd8dee4e9950d08644fd71a17c2
#
_cell.length_a   1.000
_cell.length_b   1.000
_cell.length_c   1.000
_cell.angle_alpha   90.00
_cell.angle_beta   90.00
_cell.angle_gamma   90.00
#
_symmetry.space_group_name_H-M   'P 1'
#
loop_
_entity.id
_entity.type
_entity.pdbx_description
1 polymer ?
#
loop_
_entity_poly.entity_id
_entity_poly.type
_entity_poly.pdbx_seq_one_letter_code
_entity_poly.pdbx_strand_id
1 'polypeptide(L)'
;KAMMTRLGINNFEQKTGELSGGQRKRLALVSVLITPCDILILDEPTNHLDSEMAEWLENQLRAFKGALVMVTHDRYFLDSVTNRIIELDKGKIYSYNEKYSGFLQRKAEREDSQKASERKRQSILRKEIQWMQRGARARSTKQKAHIQRYENLKNQKGIVEDDKIELSSIKSRMGKTTIELDKISKAYGTNTVLIKDFTYNFLKGDRVG
;
A
#
# COMPACT_ATOMS: atom_id res chain seq x y z
N LYS A 1 -7.78 -6.86 -31.44
CA LYS A 1 -6.50 -7.57 -31.68
C LYS A 1 -5.29 -6.70 -31.31
N ALA A 2 -5.12 -5.46 -31.81
CA ALA A 2 -3.96 -4.62 -31.53
C ALA A 2 -3.66 -4.46 -30.03
N MET A 3 -4.68 -4.18 -29.19
CA MET A 3 -4.51 -4.08 -27.73
C MET A 3 -4.09 -5.40 -27.09
N MET A 4 -4.63 -6.53 -27.55
CA MET A 4 -4.25 -7.86 -27.06
C MET A 4 -2.79 -8.16 -27.35
N THR A 5 -2.31 -7.86 -28.58
CA THR A 5 -0.91 -8.03 -28.96
C THR A 5 0.02 -7.18 -28.10
N ARG A 6 -0.35 -5.92 -27.83
CA ARG A 6 0.41 -5.05 -26.93
C ARG A 6 0.52 -5.58 -25.50
N LEU A 7 -0.48 -6.29 -25.04
CA LEU A 7 -0.47 -6.96 -23.72
C LEU A 7 0.03 -8.42 -23.78
N GLY A 8 0.77 -8.79 -24.82
CA GLY A 8 1.42 -10.10 -24.96
C GLY A 8 0.46 -11.26 -25.18
N ILE A 9 -0.74 -11.01 -25.71
CA ILE A 9 -1.71 -12.04 -26.10
C ILE A 9 -1.69 -12.12 -27.62
N ASN A 10 -0.90 -13.06 -28.14
CA ASN A 10 -0.68 -13.22 -29.59
C ASN A 10 -1.51 -14.34 -30.22
N ASN A 11 -1.90 -15.35 -29.45
CA ASN A 11 -2.76 -16.43 -29.92
C ASN A 11 -4.23 -16.12 -29.62
N PHE A 12 -4.97 -15.65 -30.64
CA PHE A 12 -6.37 -15.24 -30.52
C PHE A 12 -7.37 -16.40 -30.59
N GLU A 13 -6.91 -17.59 -31.01
CA GLU A 13 -7.74 -18.78 -31.12
C GLU A 13 -7.67 -19.64 -29.84
N GLN A 14 -6.80 -19.28 -28.89
CA GLN A 14 -6.64 -19.99 -27.64
C GLN A 14 -7.89 -19.83 -26.75
N LYS A 15 -8.37 -20.93 -26.20
CA LYS A 15 -9.51 -20.90 -25.29
C LYS A 15 -9.13 -20.19 -23.97
N THR A 16 -10.05 -19.39 -23.45
CA THR A 16 -9.81 -18.62 -22.20
C THR A 16 -9.44 -19.50 -21.01
N GLY A 17 -9.90 -20.73 -20.96
CA GLY A 17 -9.55 -21.72 -19.93
C GLY A 17 -8.09 -22.16 -19.94
N GLU A 18 -7.41 -22.06 -21.08
CA GLU A 18 -6.01 -22.46 -21.27
C GLU A 18 -5.03 -21.30 -20.98
N LEU A 19 -5.54 -20.10 -20.76
CA LEU A 19 -4.72 -18.93 -20.46
C LEU A 19 -4.18 -18.99 -19.04
N SER A 20 -2.93 -18.54 -18.86
CA SER A 20 -2.36 -18.33 -17.53
C SER A 20 -3.14 -17.28 -16.74
N GLY A 21 -3.00 -17.26 -15.41
CA GLY A 21 -3.66 -16.26 -14.56
C GLY A 21 -3.33 -14.82 -14.97
N GLY A 22 -2.07 -14.54 -15.33
CA GLY A 22 -1.65 -13.23 -15.83
C GLY A 22 -2.26 -12.88 -17.19
N GLN A 23 -2.31 -13.84 -18.11
CA GLN A 23 -2.96 -13.63 -19.42
C GLN A 23 -4.46 -13.37 -19.29
N ARG A 24 -5.16 -14.08 -18.39
CA ARG A 24 -6.58 -13.84 -18.12
C ARG A 24 -6.84 -12.44 -17.58
N LYS A 25 -6.00 -11.96 -16.64
CA LYS A 25 -6.09 -10.59 -16.11
C LYS A 25 -5.86 -9.54 -17.21
N ARG A 26 -4.84 -9.74 -18.05
CA ARG A 26 -4.57 -8.84 -19.20
C ARG A 26 -5.71 -8.83 -20.20
N LEU A 27 -6.31 -9.99 -20.48
CA LEU A 27 -7.48 -10.08 -21.36
C LEU A 27 -8.69 -9.34 -20.76
N ALA A 28 -8.95 -9.49 -19.47
CA ALA A 28 -10.00 -8.75 -18.78
C ALA A 28 -9.75 -7.24 -18.86
N LEU A 29 -8.52 -6.78 -18.67
CA LEU A 29 -8.14 -5.37 -18.79
C LEU A 29 -8.43 -4.84 -20.20
N VAL A 30 -8.07 -5.59 -21.26
CA VAL A 30 -8.40 -5.23 -22.65
C VAL A 30 -9.91 -5.11 -22.83
N SER A 31 -10.68 -6.07 -22.32
CA SER A 31 -12.15 -6.07 -22.43
C SER A 31 -12.75 -4.80 -21.82
N VAL A 32 -12.27 -4.42 -20.63
CA VAL A 32 -12.77 -3.21 -19.94
C VAL A 32 -12.39 -1.93 -20.69
N LEU A 33 -11.15 -1.84 -21.20
CA LEU A 33 -10.67 -0.66 -21.95
C LEU A 33 -11.37 -0.46 -23.31
N ILE A 34 -11.85 -1.53 -23.92
CA ILE A 34 -12.58 -1.44 -25.20
C ILE A 34 -14.05 -1.05 -24.99
N THR A 35 -14.62 -1.39 -23.84
CA THR A 35 -16.03 -1.14 -23.56
C THR A 35 -16.25 0.35 -23.25
N PRO A 36 -17.11 1.05 -24.00
CA PRO A 36 -17.44 2.44 -23.68
C PRO A 36 -18.08 2.54 -22.29
N CYS A 37 -17.52 3.39 -21.44
CA CYS A 37 -18.04 3.62 -20.09
C CYS A 37 -17.71 5.04 -19.62
N ASP A 38 -18.55 5.57 -18.74
CA ASP A 38 -18.34 6.90 -18.12
C ASP A 38 -17.47 6.81 -16.87
N ILE A 39 -17.46 5.64 -16.22
CA ILE A 39 -16.68 5.38 -15.00
C ILE A 39 -15.89 4.09 -15.18
N LEU A 40 -14.59 4.19 -14.99
CA LEU A 40 -13.66 3.06 -15.04
C LEU A 40 -13.11 2.80 -13.65
N ILE A 41 -13.28 1.57 -13.14
CA ILE A 41 -12.77 1.15 -11.83
C ILE A 41 -11.73 0.06 -12.05
N LEU A 42 -10.51 0.30 -11.58
CA LEU A 42 -9.37 -0.62 -11.71
C LEU A 42 -8.77 -0.95 -10.35
N ASP A 43 -8.54 -2.23 -10.12
CA ASP A 43 -7.87 -2.73 -8.93
C ASP A 43 -6.55 -3.39 -9.33
N GLU A 44 -5.43 -2.81 -8.86
CA GLU A 44 -4.06 -3.24 -9.17
C GLU A 44 -3.81 -3.53 -10.66
N PRO A 45 -4.09 -2.57 -11.56
CA PRO A 45 -4.03 -2.83 -13.01
C PRO A 45 -2.61 -3.08 -13.54
N THR A 46 -1.58 -2.63 -12.84
CA THR A 46 -0.18 -2.83 -13.22
C THR A 46 0.38 -4.21 -12.85
N ASN A 47 -0.32 -4.96 -12.00
CA ASN A 47 0.10 -6.30 -11.64
C ASN A 47 0.16 -7.23 -12.85
N HIS A 48 1.28 -7.93 -13.01
CA HIS A 48 1.57 -8.83 -14.12
C HIS A 48 1.80 -8.15 -15.48
N LEU A 49 2.05 -6.83 -15.48
CA LEU A 49 2.53 -6.09 -16.64
C LEU A 49 4.04 -5.89 -16.52
N ASP A 50 4.72 -5.97 -17.65
CA ASP A 50 6.08 -5.47 -17.76
C ASP A 50 6.09 -3.94 -17.97
N SER A 51 7.28 -3.34 -18.00
CA SER A 51 7.41 -1.89 -18.08
C SER A 51 6.79 -1.30 -19.35
N GLU A 52 6.91 -2.00 -20.50
CA GLU A 52 6.36 -1.54 -21.77
C GLU A 52 4.82 -1.57 -21.76
N MET A 53 4.26 -2.64 -21.20
CA MET A 53 2.82 -2.78 -21.06
C MET A 53 2.24 -1.77 -20.07
N ALA A 54 2.95 -1.48 -18.97
CA ALA A 54 2.54 -0.48 -17.98
C ALA A 54 2.55 0.93 -18.58
N GLU A 55 3.57 1.31 -19.33
CA GLU A 55 3.64 2.60 -20.03
C GLU A 55 2.50 2.74 -21.07
N TRP A 56 2.24 1.66 -21.81
CA TRP A 56 1.12 1.65 -22.75
C TRP A 56 -0.22 1.86 -22.02
N LEU A 57 -0.45 1.18 -20.90
CA LEU A 57 -1.67 1.34 -20.09
C LEU A 57 -1.79 2.77 -19.55
N GLU A 58 -0.71 3.34 -19.07
CA GLU A 58 -0.65 4.72 -18.59
C GLU A 58 -1.15 5.69 -19.67
N ASN A 59 -0.66 5.54 -20.90
CA ASN A 59 -1.08 6.36 -22.01
C ASN A 59 -2.57 6.21 -22.37
N GLN A 60 -3.12 4.98 -22.27
CA GLN A 60 -4.54 4.74 -22.46
C GLN A 60 -5.39 5.40 -21.38
N LEU A 61 -4.99 5.29 -20.13
CA LEU A 61 -5.73 5.87 -18.99
C LEU A 61 -5.66 7.41 -18.99
N ARG A 62 -4.54 8.00 -19.40
CA ARG A 62 -4.43 9.46 -19.57
C ARG A 62 -5.35 9.98 -20.68
N ALA A 63 -5.57 9.20 -21.72
CA ALA A 63 -6.46 9.56 -22.82
C ALA A 63 -7.95 9.30 -22.50
N PHE A 64 -8.26 8.59 -21.42
CA PHE A 64 -9.62 8.28 -20.99
C PHE A 64 -10.34 9.55 -20.54
N LYS A 65 -11.53 9.81 -21.10
CA LYS A 65 -12.29 11.04 -20.84
C LYS A 65 -13.31 10.92 -19.69
N GLY A 66 -13.58 9.69 -19.24
CA GLY A 66 -14.50 9.42 -18.12
C GLY A 66 -13.83 9.59 -16.75
N ALA A 67 -14.58 9.25 -15.70
CA ALA A 67 -14.06 9.20 -14.34
C ALA A 67 -13.25 7.91 -14.12
N LEU A 68 -12.00 8.03 -13.66
CA LEU A 68 -11.15 6.91 -13.31
C LEU A 68 -11.07 6.78 -11.79
N VAL A 69 -11.40 5.60 -11.27
CA VAL A 69 -11.15 5.20 -9.88
C VAL A 69 -10.19 4.04 -9.89
N MET A 70 -9.06 4.17 -9.20
CA MET A 70 -8.01 3.17 -9.24
C MET A 70 -7.43 2.90 -7.86
N VAL A 71 -7.16 1.64 -7.58
CA VAL A 71 -6.39 1.19 -6.41
C VAL A 71 -5.09 0.59 -6.93
N THR A 72 -3.94 1.06 -6.46
CA THR A 72 -2.64 0.47 -6.80
C THR A 72 -1.58 0.83 -5.77
N HIS A 73 -0.56 -0.03 -5.65
CA HIS A 73 0.65 0.20 -4.87
C HIS A 73 1.77 0.85 -5.69
N ASP A 74 1.59 0.98 -6.99
CA ASP A 74 2.55 1.62 -7.89
C ASP A 74 2.45 3.15 -7.79
N ARG A 75 3.40 3.73 -7.08
CA ARG A 75 3.46 5.18 -6.80
C ARG A 75 3.71 6.01 -8.05
N TYR A 76 4.55 5.51 -8.96
CA TYR A 76 4.87 6.20 -10.21
C TYR A 76 3.65 6.23 -11.13
N PHE A 77 2.96 5.10 -11.21
CA PHE A 77 1.74 5.00 -11.98
C PHE A 77 0.63 5.91 -11.44
N LEU A 78 0.45 5.96 -10.10
CA LEU A 78 -0.46 6.91 -9.47
C LEU A 78 -0.13 8.36 -9.83
N ASP A 79 1.14 8.74 -9.72
CA ASP A 79 1.58 10.12 -9.95
C ASP A 79 1.40 10.57 -11.41
N SER A 80 1.47 9.60 -12.33
CA SER A 80 1.34 9.87 -13.76
C SER A 80 -0.09 9.96 -14.27
N VAL A 81 -1.02 9.16 -13.69
CA VAL A 81 -2.37 8.98 -14.21
C VAL A 81 -3.42 9.74 -13.40
N THR A 82 -3.19 9.96 -12.09
CA THR A 82 -4.19 10.54 -11.20
C THR A 82 -3.94 12.02 -10.92
N ASN A 83 -5.01 12.74 -10.64
CA ASN A 83 -4.99 14.14 -10.20
C ASN A 83 -5.55 14.33 -8.78
N ARG A 84 -6.05 13.26 -8.17
CA ARG A 84 -6.68 13.26 -6.86
C ARG A 84 -6.39 11.94 -6.17
N ILE A 85 -6.07 11.99 -4.89
CA ILE A 85 -5.87 10.81 -4.06
C ILE A 85 -6.92 10.77 -2.96
N ILE A 86 -7.49 9.59 -2.75
CA ILE A 86 -8.42 9.30 -1.67
C ILE A 86 -7.75 8.29 -0.74
N GLU A 87 -7.53 8.69 0.51
CA GLU A 87 -6.98 7.83 1.54
C GLU A 87 -8.10 7.34 2.45
N LEU A 88 -8.12 6.04 2.69
CA LEU A 88 -8.96 5.40 3.70
C LEU A 88 -8.09 5.10 4.93
N ASP A 89 -8.31 5.82 6.02
CA ASP A 89 -7.51 5.67 7.24
C ASP A 89 -8.41 5.63 8.48
N LYS A 90 -8.32 4.55 9.26
CA LYS A 90 -9.05 4.34 10.52
C LYS A 90 -10.56 4.64 10.41
N GLY A 91 -11.17 4.20 9.31
CA GLY A 91 -12.60 4.39 9.03
C GLY A 91 -13.00 5.80 8.60
N LYS A 92 -12.03 6.65 8.28
CA LYS A 92 -12.24 7.99 7.73
C LYS A 92 -11.73 8.08 6.31
N ILE A 93 -12.36 8.91 5.52
CA ILE A 93 -11.95 9.20 4.14
C ILE A 93 -11.33 10.59 4.11
N TYR A 94 -10.12 10.67 3.57
CA TYR A 94 -9.41 11.91 3.31
C TYR A 94 -9.20 12.07 1.81
N SER A 95 -9.47 13.26 1.28
CA SER A 95 -9.33 13.55 -0.13
C SER A 95 -8.28 14.64 -0.34
N TYR A 96 -7.34 14.38 -1.22
CA TYR A 96 -6.24 15.27 -1.57
C TYR A 96 -6.29 15.56 -3.06
N ASN A 97 -6.43 16.83 -3.43
CA ASN A 97 -6.38 17.27 -4.83
C ASN A 97 -4.91 17.51 -5.24
N GLU A 98 -4.09 16.50 -5.05
CA GLU A 98 -2.65 16.52 -5.20
C GLU A 98 -2.21 15.20 -5.86
N LYS A 99 -1.05 15.22 -6.48
CA LYS A 99 -0.33 14.01 -6.90
C LYS A 99 0.26 13.29 -5.69
N TYR A 100 0.84 12.11 -5.90
CA TYR A 100 1.32 11.26 -4.81
C TYR A 100 2.36 11.95 -3.91
N SER A 101 3.27 12.73 -4.49
CA SER A 101 4.27 13.50 -3.73
C SER A 101 3.63 14.54 -2.81
N GLY A 102 2.68 15.33 -3.32
CA GLY A 102 1.92 16.30 -2.54
C GLY A 102 1.04 15.65 -1.46
N PHE A 103 0.43 14.52 -1.80
CA PHE A 103 -0.32 13.70 -0.83
C PHE A 103 0.53 13.31 0.38
N LEU A 104 1.76 12.82 0.16
CA LEU A 104 2.65 12.42 1.26
C LEU A 104 2.94 13.58 2.21
N GLN A 105 3.20 14.78 1.67
CA GLN A 105 3.43 15.97 2.48
C GLN A 105 2.19 16.33 3.31
N ARG A 106 1.02 16.40 2.66
CA ARG A 106 -0.25 16.72 3.34
C ARG A 106 -0.63 15.69 4.40
N LYS A 107 -0.37 14.42 4.12
CA LYS A 107 -0.56 13.35 5.10
C LYS A 107 0.34 13.54 6.32
N ALA A 108 1.62 13.83 6.13
CA ALA A 108 2.56 14.08 7.22
C ALA A 108 2.13 15.29 8.06
N GLU A 109 1.77 16.42 7.43
CA GLU A 109 1.25 17.62 8.11
C GLU A 109 0.01 17.31 8.96
N ARG A 110 -0.93 16.52 8.40
CA ARG A 110 -2.13 16.08 9.11
C ARG A 110 -1.79 15.24 10.34
N GLU A 111 -0.93 14.24 10.17
CA GLU A 111 -0.52 13.35 11.26
C GLU A 111 0.19 14.09 12.37
N ASP A 112 1.09 15.03 12.04
CA ASP A 112 1.80 15.84 13.01
C ASP A 112 0.84 16.78 13.77
N SER A 113 -0.12 17.39 13.09
CA SER A 113 -1.18 18.20 13.70
C SER A 113 -2.03 17.38 14.66
N GLN A 114 -2.41 16.15 14.27
CA GLN A 114 -3.16 15.22 15.11
C GLN A 114 -2.37 14.82 16.35
N LYS A 115 -1.08 14.46 16.20
CA LYS A 115 -0.19 14.15 17.34
C LYS A 115 -0.01 15.33 18.29
N ALA A 116 0.16 16.54 17.75
CA ALA A 116 0.26 17.75 18.57
C ALA A 116 -1.02 18.01 19.37
N SER A 117 -2.18 17.86 18.74
CA SER A 117 -3.48 17.99 19.38
C SER A 117 -3.68 16.96 20.50
N GLU A 118 -3.29 15.73 20.27
CA GLU A 118 -3.36 14.65 21.27
C GLU A 118 -2.42 14.90 22.46
N ARG A 119 -1.18 15.32 22.20
CA ARG A 119 -0.23 15.72 23.27
C ARG A 119 -0.80 16.86 24.13
N LYS A 120 -1.43 17.85 23.50
CA LYS A 120 -2.10 18.95 24.20
C LYS A 120 -3.26 18.44 25.05
N ARG A 121 -4.11 17.56 24.50
CA ARG A 121 -5.22 16.94 25.22
C ARG A 121 -4.73 16.17 26.44
N GLN A 122 -3.71 15.33 26.28
CA GLN A 122 -3.12 14.55 27.39
C GLN A 122 -2.49 15.45 28.46
N SER A 123 -1.83 16.54 28.06
CA SER A 123 -1.27 17.52 29.01
C SER A 123 -2.36 18.17 29.86
N ILE A 124 -3.48 18.55 29.25
CA ILE A 124 -4.62 19.12 29.97
C ILE A 124 -5.24 18.06 30.90
N LEU A 125 -5.46 16.83 30.42
CA LEU A 125 -5.99 15.73 31.22
C LEU A 125 -5.14 15.47 32.47
N ARG A 126 -3.81 15.44 32.34
CA ARG A 126 -2.89 15.27 33.48
C ARG A 126 -3.06 16.41 34.52
N LYS A 127 -3.19 17.64 34.06
CA LYS A 127 -3.41 18.81 34.95
C LYS A 127 -4.75 18.70 35.68
N GLU A 128 -5.82 18.31 35.01
CA GLU A 128 -7.14 18.15 35.63
C GLU A 128 -7.15 16.98 36.63
N ILE A 129 -6.46 15.87 36.35
CA ILE A 129 -6.28 14.75 37.29
C ILE A 129 -5.52 15.21 38.53
N GLN A 130 -4.40 15.91 38.36
CA GLN A 130 -3.63 16.43 39.49
C GLN A 130 -4.43 17.41 40.35
N TRP A 131 -5.24 18.24 39.70
CA TRP A 131 -6.14 19.17 40.42
C TRP A 131 -7.19 18.42 41.24
N MET A 132 -7.81 17.35 40.69
CA MET A 132 -8.75 16.51 41.41
C MET A 132 -8.12 15.77 42.60
N GLN A 133 -6.88 15.25 42.42
CA GLN A 133 -6.16 14.53 43.48
C GLN A 133 -5.75 15.40 44.66
N ARG A 134 -5.52 16.70 44.44
CA ARG A 134 -5.18 17.65 45.51
C ARG A 134 -6.35 18.01 46.44
N GLY A 135 -7.49 17.36 46.25
CA GLY A 135 -8.67 17.55 47.13
C GLY A 135 -9.15 18.99 47.04
N ALA A 136 -9.81 19.37 45.96
CA ALA A 136 -10.40 20.68 45.84
C ALA A 136 -11.41 20.91 46.98
N ARG A 137 -11.00 21.66 47.99
CA ARG A 137 -11.91 22.22 49.02
C ARG A 137 -12.86 23.16 48.31
N ALA A 138 -14.10 22.81 48.23
CA ALA A 138 -15.28 23.68 48.12
C ALA A 138 -16.27 23.21 47.02
N ARG A 139 -17.49 23.16 47.42
CA ARG A 139 -18.73 23.02 46.63
C ARG A 139 -18.94 24.29 45.75
N SER A 140 -18.06 24.54 44.78
CA SER A 140 -18.19 25.73 43.96
C SER A 140 -18.50 25.37 42.52
N THR A 141 -19.14 26.26 41.79
CA THR A 141 -19.46 26.17 40.36
C THR A 141 -18.21 25.89 39.51
N LYS A 142 -17.04 26.37 39.96
CA LYS A 142 -15.74 26.09 39.33
C LYS A 142 -15.37 24.58 39.37
N GLN A 143 -15.70 23.89 40.45
CA GLN A 143 -15.43 22.44 40.56
C GLN A 143 -16.24 21.63 39.55
N LYS A 144 -17.53 21.95 39.36
CA LYS A 144 -18.38 21.31 38.36
C LYS A 144 -17.82 21.51 36.94
N ALA A 145 -17.35 22.72 36.63
CA ALA A 145 -16.76 23.02 35.33
C ALA A 145 -15.47 22.21 35.05
N HIS A 146 -14.61 22.01 36.07
CA HIS A 146 -13.41 21.18 35.94
C HIS A 146 -13.76 19.70 35.73
N ILE A 147 -14.71 19.16 36.50
CA ILE A 147 -15.16 17.77 36.33
C ILE A 147 -15.74 17.55 34.94
N GLN A 148 -16.61 18.44 34.49
CA GLN A 148 -17.22 18.38 33.18
C GLN A 148 -16.19 18.48 32.04
N ARG A 149 -15.17 19.32 32.19
CA ARG A 149 -14.04 19.42 31.24
C ARG A 149 -13.25 18.13 31.19
N TYR A 150 -12.95 17.52 32.35
CA TYR A 150 -12.26 16.24 32.43
C TYR A 150 -13.05 15.14 31.75
N GLU A 151 -14.36 15.01 32.05
CA GLU A 151 -15.23 14.00 31.43
C GLU A 151 -15.30 14.18 29.91
N ASN A 152 -15.47 15.40 29.44
CA ASN A 152 -15.48 15.69 28.01
C ASN A 152 -14.16 15.29 27.32
N LEU A 153 -13.03 15.61 27.95
CA LEU A 153 -11.70 15.25 27.42
C LEU A 153 -11.42 13.74 27.51
N LYS A 154 -11.91 13.07 28.55
CA LYS A 154 -11.78 11.62 28.74
C LYS A 154 -12.61 10.85 27.71
N ASN A 155 -13.83 11.31 27.43
CA ASN A 155 -14.75 10.67 26.50
C ASN A 155 -14.40 10.92 25.03
N GLN A 156 -13.52 11.88 24.72
CA GLN A 156 -12.97 12.01 23.38
C GLN A 156 -12.10 10.79 23.07
N LYS A 157 -12.42 10.08 21.98
CA LYS A 157 -11.59 8.95 21.52
C LYS A 157 -10.19 9.48 21.21
N GLY A 158 -9.19 8.97 21.92
CA GLY A 158 -7.78 9.24 21.65
C GLY A 158 -7.39 8.74 20.25
N ILE A 159 -6.28 9.25 19.74
CA ILE A 159 -5.69 8.70 18.53
C ILE A 159 -5.16 7.31 18.87
N VAL A 160 -5.63 6.31 18.16
CA VAL A 160 -5.04 4.96 18.23
C VAL A 160 -3.72 5.04 17.47
N GLU A 161 -2.60 5.00 18.19
CA GLU A 161 -1.30 4.84 17.56
C GLU A 161 -1.24 3.44 16.96
N ASP A 162 -0.75 3.36 15.71
CA ASP A 162 -0.47 2.07 15.12
C ASP A 162 0.72 1.47 15.85
N ASP A 163 0.55 0.28 16.42
CA ASP A 163 1.64 -0.47 17.04
C ASP A 163 2.74 -0.69 15.98
N LYS A 164 3.93 -0.16 16.25
CA LYS A 164 5.08 -0.46 15.41
C LYS A 164 5.41 -1.93 15.60
N ILE A 165 5.20 -2.71 14.57
CA ILE A 165 5.69 -4.08 14.53
C ILE A 165 7.22 -3.99 14.44
N GLU A 166 7.90 -4.11 15.57
CA GLU A 166 9.33 -4.30 15.59
C GLU A 166 9.64 -5.74 15.18
N LEU A 167 9.95 -5.93 13.91
CA LEU A 167 10.51 -7.18 13.41
C LEU A 167 11.96 -7.29 13.90
N SER A 168 12.15 -7.77 15.13
CA SER A 168 13.45 -8.18 15.59
C SER A 168 13.80 -9.53 14.97
N SER A 169 14.71 -9.55 14.01
CA SER A 169 15.28 -10.81 13.54
C SER A 169 16.11 -11.42 14.66
N ILE A 170 15.71 -12.58 15.13
CA ILE A 170 16.53 -13.39 16.04
C ILE A 170 17.80 -13.74 15.27
N LYS A 171 18.95 -13.21 15.73
CA LYS A 171 20.26 -13.56 15.19
C LYS A 171 20.53 -15.03 15.47
N SER A 172 20.12 -15.93 14.60
CA SER A 172 20.58 -17.31 14.66
C SER A 172 22.05 -17.37 14.22
N ARG A 173 22.87 -18.10 14.94
CA ARG A 173 24.24 -18.40 14.52
C ARG A 173 24.18 -19.40 13.36
N MET A 174 24.18 -18.89 12.14
CA MET A 174 24.46 -19.73 10.98
C MET A 174 25.95 -20.04 10.92
N GLY A 175 26.30 -21.28 10.58
CA GLY A 175 27.68 -21.70 10.31
C GLY A 175 28.33 -20.91 9.16
N LYS A 176 29.63 -21.16 8.89
CA LYS A 176 30.37 -20.47 7.82
C LYS A 176 29.82 -20.76 6.41
N THR A 177 29.32 -21.96 6.16
CA THR A 177 28.70 -22.41 4.90
C THR A 177 27.22 -22.64 5.15
N THR A 178 26.38 -22.12 4.26
CA THR A 178 24.93 -22.23 4.38
C THR A 178 24.34 -23.23 3.41
N ILE A 179 24.62 -23.07 2.12
CA ILE A 179 24.17 -23.95 1.05
C ILE A 179 25.29 -24.06 0.02
N GLU A 180 25.73 -25.28 -0.26
CA GLU A 180 26.68 -25.58 -1.32
C GLU A 180 25.95 -26.31 -2.44
N LEU A 181 26.03 -25.78 -3.65
CA LEU A 181 25.51 -26.38 -4.85
C LEU A 181 26.71 -26.87 -5.68
N ASP A 182 26.78 -28.17 -5.97
CA ASP A 182 27.84 -28.74 -6.79
C ASP A 182 27.24 -29.41 -8.02
N LYS A 183 27.57 -28.85 -9.20
CA LYS A 183 27.21 -29.37 -10.54
C LYS A 183 25.73 -29.74 -10.66
N ILE A 184 24.84 -28.95 -10.09
CA ILE A 184 23.41 -29.23 -10.19
C ILE A 184 22.91 -29.01 -11.62
N SER A 185 22.07 -29.90 -12.09
CA SER A 185 21.42 -29.78 -13.39
C SER A 185 19.95 -30.08 -13.26
N LYS A 186 19.09 -29.30 -13.93
CA LYS A 186 17.64 -29.48 -13.93
C LYS A 186 17.07 -29.28 -15.31
N ALA A 187 16.32 -30.29 -15.75
CA ALA A 187 15.54 -30.24 -16.99
C ALA A 187 14.05 -30.46 -16.69
N TYR A 188 13.18 -29.83 -17.49
CA TYR A 188 11.75 -30.08 -17.50
C TYR A 188 11.31 -30.64 -18.86
N GLY A 189 10.56 -31.75 -18.83
CA GLY A 189 10.16 -32.46 -20.03
C GLY A 189 11.35 -33.10 -20.76
N THR A 190 11.18 -33.43 -22.03
CA THR A 190 12.17 -34.17 -22.79
C THR A 190 13.29 -33.34 -23.40
N ASN A 191 13.18 -31.97 -23.44
CA ASN A 191 14.16 -31.18 -24.21
C ASN A 191 14.53 -29.80 -23.63
N THR A 192 14.03 -29.38 -22.47
CA THR A 192 14.35 -28.06 -21.93
C THR A 192 15.23 -28.17 -20.70
N VAL A 193 16.55 -28.07 -20.89
CA VAL A 193 17.52 -27.98 -19.79
C VAL A 193 17.56 -26.51 -19.31
N LEU A 194 17.09 -26.24 -18.09
CA LEU A 194 17.09 -24.91 -17.52
C LEU A 194 18.37 -24.60 -16.75
N ILE A 195 18.94 -25.60 -16.08
CA ILE A 195 20.18 -25.46 -15.31
C ILE A 195 21.09 -26.60 -15.73
N LYS A 196 22.34 -26.30 -16.06
CA LYS A 196 23.37 -27.28 -16.44
C LYS A 196 24.65 -27.00 -15.66
N ASP A 197 25.12 -28.04 -14.94
CA ASP A 197 26.42 -28.04 -14.22
C ASP A 197 26.66 -26.79 -13.34
N PHE A 198 25.61 -26.32 -12.69
CA PHE A 198 25.69 -25.11 -11.87
C PHE A 198 26.31 -25.40 -10.51
N THR A 199 27.42 -24.73 -10.21
CA THR A 199 28.13 -24.81 -8.92
C THR A 199 28.16 -23.44 -8.28
N TYR A 200 27.65 -23.33 -7.03
CA TYR A 200 27.65 -22.10 -6.28
C TYR A 200 27.62 -22.35 -4.76
N ASN A 201 28.38 -21.55 -4.02
CA ASN A 201 28.39 -21.60 -2.56
C ASN A 201 27.77 -20.31 -1.99
N PHE A 202 26.63 -20.45 -1.36
CA PHE A 202 25.99 -19.33 -0.66
C PHE A 202 26.74 -19.03 0.64
N LEU A 203 27.23 -17.83 0.78
CA LEU A 203 27.88 -17.34 1.98
C LEU A 203 26.92 -16.57 2.86
N LYS A 204 27.26 -16.42 4.14
CA LYS A 204 26.48 -15.61 5.07
C LYS A 204 26.47 -14.16 4.63
N GLY A 205 25.26 -13.65 4.30
CA GLY A 205 25.05 -12.28 3.88
C GLY A 205 24.88 -12.10 2.38
N ASP A 206 25.01 -13.18 1.57
CA ASP A 206 24.71 -13.12 0.15
C ASP A 206 23.25 -12.73 -0.08
N ARG A 207 23.06 -11.85 -1.03
CA ARG A 207 21.73 -11.47 -1.57
C ARG A 207 21.75 -11.77 -3.05
N VAL A 208 21.01 -12.81 -3.44
CA VAL A 208 20.93 -13.27 -4.83
C VAL A 208 19.50 -13.04 -5.30
N GLY A 209 19.34 -12.35 -6.44
CA GLY A 209 18.08 -12.08 -7.10
C GLY A 209 18.08 -12.60 -8.52
#